data_5762fc7121737847a5220684b8ee8582
#
_entry.id   5762fc7121737847a5220684b8ee8582
#
_cell.length_a   1.000
_cell.length_b   1.000
_cell.length_c   1.000
_cell.angle_alpha   90.00
_cell.angle_beta   90.00
_cell.angle_gamma   90.00
#
_symmetry.space_group_name_H-M   'P 1'
#
loop_
_entity.id
_entity.type
_entity.pdbx_description
1 polymer ?
#
loop_
_entity_poly.entity_id
_entity_poly.type
_entity_poly.pdbx_seq_one_letter_code
_entity_poly.pdbx_strand_id
1 'polypeptide(L)'
;MTLKKLIDKKDQMADWIIGDITHIIQTFEKRSPGSKGELQACEYYAELCEEYGCEEVVVEEFEEHPNSFFGWLYFAVTFVLISLGTYWFAPIISAILCTCGAVIALLQFGMYKKFMDRFFKKATGHNMMAIKKPKGEVKQRIFFNGHCDAVWEWPVNYHFGGVAFEAHAVLGFAGLFYTLGISIASIIKNGSILGGPSTLLLTKMGVYGLAFVPFLIGLYFLWNEHHIVDGANDNLTGCEMGIAVLKALHDEGIELENTEVGVIICGSEEAGLRGSKAWAEAHKGEFQDVPTIIYSYDTMHDPKWLMANYRDLNGTIKTDKQANDIFMKACEELDIACRKGWVPPLGGATDTAAFTQGGFRSGGVTGLNHKPENYYHTRRDTYDNLSHQGIGDCYAASMKVLEMFENGILYEEEK
;
A
#
# COMPACT_ATOMS: atom_id res chain seq x y z
N MET A 1 -28.29 13.75 11.58
CA MET A 1 -27.46 13.88 12.82
C MET A 1 -26.29 14.81 12.50
N THR A 2 -25.76 15.55 13.45
CA THR A 2 -24.53 16.33 13.24
C THR A 2 -23.43 15.86 14.17
N LEU A 3 -22.25 15.58 13.60
CA LEU A 3 -21.04 15.20 14.33
C LEU A 3 -20.05 16.37 14.46
N LYS A 4 -20.54 17.61 14.24
CA LYS A 4 -19.71 18.81 14.26
C LYS A 4 -18.83 18.91 15.51
N LYS A 5 -19.35 18.58 16.69
CA LYS A 5 -18.58 18.62 17.96
C LYS A 5 -17.35 17.70 17.92
N LEU A 6 -17.44 16.55 17.24
CA LEU A 6 -16.32 15.62 17.07
C LEU A 6 -15.32 16.14 16.04
N ILE A 7 -15.82 16.69 14.93
CA ILE A 7 -15.00 17.31 13.87
C ILE A 7 -14.20 18.48 14.44
N ASP A 8 -14.82 19.33 15.26
CA ASP A 8 -14.18 20.51 15.88
C ASP A 8 -13.05 20.12 16.88
N LYS A 9 -12.97 18.86 17.31
CA LYS A 9 -11.93 18.31 18.19
C LYS A 9 -10.70 17.76 17.44
N LYS A 10 -10.55 18.06 16.16
CA LYS A 10 -9.48 17.48 15.33
C LYS A 10 -8.09 17.63 15.92
N ASP A 11 -7.78 18.77 16.54
CA ASP A 11 -6.45 19.00 17.13
C ASP A 11 -6.22 18.12 18.37
N GLN A 12 -7.23 17.99 19.25
CA GLN A 12 -7.17 17.09 20.39
C GLN A 12 -7.01 15.63 19.95
N MET A 13 -7.69 15.25 18.87
CA MET A 13 -7.59 13.89 18.34
C MET A 13 -6.24 13.65 17.66
N ALA A 14 -5.69 14.65 16.99
CA ALA A 14 -4.34 14.56 16.42
C ALA A 14 -3.28 14.35 17.53
N ASP A 15 -3.39 15.06 18.66
CA ASP A 15 -2.51 14.85 19.82
C ASP A 15 -2.62 13.42 20.34
N TRP A 16 -3.84 12.89 20.46
CA TRP A 16 -4.06 11.52 20.92
C TRP A 16 -3.48 10.50 19.94
N ILE A 17 -3.75 10.63 18.62
CA ILE A 17 -3.22 9.74 17.57
C ILE A 17 -1.68 9.71 17.62
N ILE A 18 -1.03 10.87 17.72
CA ILE A 18 0.44 10.95 17.80
C ILE A 18 0.95 10.25 19.05
N GLY A 19 0.25 10.41 20.17
CA GLY A 19 0.56 9.73 21.43
C GLY A 19 0.44 8.22 21.31
N ASP A 20 -0.59 7.72 20.67
CA ASP A 20 -0.85 6.29 20.48
C ASP A 20 0.14 5.64 19.53
N ILE A 21 0.41 6.27 18.39
CA ILE A 21 1.49 5.84 17.46
C ILE A 21 2.84 5.77 18.20
N THR A 22 3.14 6.77 19.04
CA THR A 22 4.36 6.78 19.85
C THR A 22 4.41 5.60 20.80
N HIS A 23 3.28 5.30 21.47
CA HIS A 23 3.15 4.15 22.36
C HIS A 23 3.41 2.83 21.62
N ILE A 24 2.79 2.62 20.48
CA ILE A 24 2.96 1.40 19.65
C ILE A 24 4.45 1.21 19.28
N ILE A 25 5.09 2.25 18.76
CA ILE A 25 6.49 2.18 18.32
C ILE A 25 7.46 1.93 19.47
N GLN A 26 7.19 2.49 20.64
CA GLN A 26 8.07 2.36 21.82
C GLN A 26 7.85 1.07 22.59
N THR A 27 6.66 0.45 22.47
CA THR A 27 6.26 -0.68 23.32
C THR A 27 6.38 -2.01 22.60
N PHE A 28 6.01 -2.06 21.32
CA PHE A 28 5.95 -3.31 20.58
C PHE A 28 7.24 -3.61 19.81
N GLU A 29 7.42 -4.87 19.44
CA GLU A 29 8.49 -5.28 18.55
C GLU A 29 8.30 -4.66 17.16
N LYS A 30 9.35 -4.66 16.35
CA LYS A 30 9.27 -4.18 14.96
C LYS A 30 8.21 -4.99 14.17
N ARG A 31 7.35 -4.28 13.47
CA ARG A 31 6.13 -4.82 12.87
C ARG A 31 6.31 -5.25 11.41
N SER A 32 7.43 -5.92 11.09
CA SER A 32 7.56 -6.44 9.71
C SER A 32 6.48 -7.47 9.38
N PRO A 33 6.13 -7.65 8.10
CA PRO A 33 5.15 -8.63 7.65
C PRO A 33 5.33 -10.01 8.28
N GLY A 34 4.25 -10.58 8.84
CA GLY A 34 4.24 -11.89 9.50
C GLY A 34 5.07 -11.99 10.78
N SER A 35 5.39 -10.87 11.42
CA SER A 35 6.17 -10.84 12.66
C SER A 35 5.29 -10.82 13.90
N LYS A 36 5.93 -11.06 15.05
CA LYS A 36 5.28 -10.90 16.36
C LYS A 36 4.83 -9.46 16.60
N GLY A 37 5.60 -8.46 16.11
CA GLY A 37 5.22 -7.06 16.24
C GLY A 37 3.94 -6.70 15.46
N GLU A 38 3.72 -7.30 14.29
CA GLU A 38 2.46 -7.18 13.54
C GLU A 38 1.29 -7.75 14.36
N LEU A 39 1.42 -8.97 14.92
CA LEU A 39 0.40 -9.56 15.78
C LEU A 39 0.11 -8.69 17.00
N GLN A 40 1.15 -8.19 17.70
CA GLN A 40 0.98 -7.32 18.86
C GLN A 40 0.19 -6.04 18.51
N ALA A 41 0.40 -5.46 17.33
CA ALA A 41 -0.36 -4.30 16.89
C ALA A 41 -1.83 -4.66 16.60
N CYS A 42 -2.10 -5.79 15.93
CA CYS A 42 -3.47 -6.27 15.69
C CYS A 42 -4.21 -6.55 17.01
N GLU A 43 -3.56 -7.21 17.98
CA GLU A 43 -4.13 -7.50 19.29
C GLU A 43 -4.43 -6.21 20.07
N TYR A 44 -3.50 -5.24 20.05
CA TYR A 44 -3.69 -3.94 20.68
C TYR A 44 -4.88 -3.16 20.10
N TYR A 45 -4.98 -3.10 18.79
CA TYR A 45 -6.12 -2.45 18.14
C TYR A 45 -7.45 -3.18 18.41
N ALA A 46 -7.41 -4.50 18.56
CA ALA A 46 -8.58 -5.27 18.99
C ALA A 46 -9.03 -4.87 20.39
N GLU A 47 -8.09 -4.76 21.36
CA GLU A 47 -8.38 -4.31 22.74
C GLU A 47 -9.00 -2.91 22.74
N LEU A 48 -8.47 -1.97 21.95
CA LEU A 48 -9.03 -0.62 21.82
C LEU A 48 -10.45 -0.64 21.25
N CYS A 49 -10.71 -1.46 20.21
CA CYS A 49 -12.04 -1.57 19.63
C CYS A 49 -13.05 -2.16 20.62
N GLU A 50 -12.65 -3.14 21.44
CA GLU A 50 -13.49 -3.67 22.53
C GLU A 50 -13.79 -2.58 23.58
N GLU A 51 -12.76 -1.81 24.00
CA GLU A 51 -12.93 -0.69 24.93
C GLU A 51 -13.92 0.36 24.38
N TYR A 52 -13.85 0.67 23.07
CA TYR A 52 -14.73 1.64 22.43
C TYR A 52 -16.10 1.08 22.05
N GLY A 53 -16.41 -0.15 22.48
CA GLY A 53 -17.73 -0.76 22.45
C GLY A 53 -18.09 -1.31 21.07
N CYS A 54 -17.14 -1.90 20.35
CA CYS A 54 -17.46 -2.74 19.20
C CYS A 54 -18.02 -4.09 19.68
N GLU A 55 -19.09 -4.55 19.03
CA GLU A 55 -19.76 -5.82 19.39
C GLU A 55 -19.10 -7.03 18.76
N GLU A 56 -18.38 -6.83 17.66
CA GLU A 56 -17.65 -7.89 16.97
C GLU A 56 -16.19 -7.41 16.83
N VAL A 57 -15.25 -8.19 17.37
CA VAL A 57 -13.82 -7.95 17.25
C VAL A 57 -13.14 -9.29 17.02
N VAL A 58 -12.33 -9.38 15.98
CA VAL A 58 -11.63 -10.61 15.61
C VAL A 58 -10.23 -10.30 15.09
N VAL A 59 -9.26 -11.10 15.52
CA VAL A 59 -7.93 -11.17 14.91
C VAL A 59 -7.87 -12.46 14.08
N GLU A 60 -7.59 -12.30 12.79
CA GLU A 60 -7.62 -13.36 11.80
C GLU A 60 -6.19 -13.70 11.33
N GLU A 61 -5.89 -14.99 11.23
CA GLU A 61 -4.62 -15.48 10.69
C GLU A 61 -4.73 -15.76 9.19
N PHE A 62 -3.67 -15.50 8.46
CA PHE A 62 -3.53 -15.91 7.06
C PHE A 62 -2.12 -16.38 6.73
N GLU A 63 -2.01 -17.18 5.67
CA GLU A 63 -0.73 -17.68 5.17
C GLU A 63 -0.11 -16.68 4.20
N GLU A 64 1.19 -16.41 4.38
CA GLU A 64 1.95 -15.55 3.50
C GLU A 64 3.41 -15.99 3.31
N HIS A 65 4.10 -15.28 2.42
CA HIS A 65 5.53 -15.44 2.15
C HIS A 65 6.16 -14.04 2.06
N PRO A 66 6.47 -13.39 3.21
CA PRO A 66 6.74 -11.95 3.27
C PRO A 66 7.88 -11.52 2.35
N ASN A 67 8.96 -12.26 2.30
CA ASN A 67 10.13 -11.91 1.49
C ASN A 67 9.92 -12.13 -0.03
N SER A 68 8.79 -12.67 -0.48
CA SER A 68 8.56 -12.93 -1.90
C SER A 68 8.35 -11.67 -2.71
N PHE A 69 7.75 -10.62 -2.07
CA PHE A 69 7.37 -9.39 -2.76
C PHE A 69 8.57 -8.55 -3.20
N PHE A 70 9.66 -8.53 -2.44
CA PHE A 70 10.92 -7.91 -2.87
C PHE A 70 11.91 -8.93 -3.44
N GLY A 71 11.89 -10.17 -2.94
CA GLY A 71 12.84 -11.21 -3.31
C GLY A 71 12.79 -11.65 -4.77
N TRP A 72 11.71 -11.35 -5.52
CA TRP A 72 11.65 -11.59 -6.97
C TRP A 72 12.75 -10.84 -7.73
N LEU A 73 13.25 -9.71 -7.19
CA LEU A 73 14.35 -8.94 -7.77
C LEU A 73 15.60 -9.78 -7.92
N TYR A 74 15.91 -10.67 -6.96
CA TYR A 74 17.07 -11.55 -7.03
C TYR A 74 17.03 -12.43 -8.28
N PHE A 75 15.88 -12.97 -8.63
CA PHE A 75 15.69 -13.80 -9.82
C PHE A 75 15.75 -12.97 -11.10
N ALA A 76 14.95 -11.90 -11.18
CA ALA A 76 14.85 -11.09 -12.38
C ALA A 76 16.18 -10.42 -12.74
N VAL A 77 16.87 -9.84 -11.76
CA VAL A 77 18.18 -9.21 -11.95
C VAL A 77 19.23 -10.24 -12.37
N THR A 78 19.27 -11.40 -11.70
CA THR A 78 20.19 -12.48 -12.07
C THR A 78 19.97 -12.90 -13.52
N PHE A 79 18.74 -13.06 -13.95
CA PHE A 79 18.43 -13.41 -15.34
C PHE A 79 18.91 -12.35 -16.34
N VAL A 80 18.75 -11.08 -16.04
CA VAL A 80 19.23 -9.99 -16.90
C VAL A 80 20.76 -9.94 -16.95
N LEU A 81 21.44 -10.11 -15.81
CA LEU A 81 22.91 -10.15 -15.77
C LEU A 81 23.47 -11.33 -16.57
N ILE A 82 22.90 -12.54 -16.43
CA ILE A 82 23.27 -13.71 -17.24
C ILE A 82 22.97 -13.44 -18.72
N SER A 83 21.88 -12.75 -19.03
CA SER A 83 21.51 -12.39 -20.41
C SER A 83 22.55 -11.51 -21.09
N LEU A 84 23.14 -10.56 -20.39
CA LEU A 84 24.23 -9.72 -20.92
C LEU A 84 25.46 -10.55 -21.32
N GLY A 85 25.74 -11.61 -20.57
CA GLY A 85 26.83 -12.59 -20.91
C GLY A 85 26.44 -13.49 -22.08
N THR A 86 25.25 -14.11 -22.05
CA THR A 86 24.80 -15.06 -23.08
C THR A 86 24.53 -14.42 -24.43
N TYR A 87 24.25 -13.10 -24.48
CA TYR A 87 24.12 -12.32 -25.70
C TYR A 87 25.27 -12.56 -26.70
N TRP A 88 26.50 -12.75 -26.21
CA TRP A 88 27.71 -12.84 -27.02
C TRP A 88 27.90 -14.17 -27.72
N PHE A 89 27.08 -15.20 -27.39
CA PHE A 89 27.24 -16.54 -28.01
C PHE A 89 25.91 -17.27 -28.24
N ALA A 90 24.84 -16.90 -27.50
CA ALA A 90 23.53 -17.54 -27.60
C ALA A 90 22.41 -16.50 -27.33
N PRO A 91 22.11 -15.57 -28.25
CA PRO A 91 21.15 -14.51 -28.03
C PRO A 91 19.72 -15.03 -27.76
N ILE A 92 19.39 -16.27 -28.14
CA ILE A 92 18.12 -16.90 -27.78
C ILE A 92 18.01 -17.12 -26.27
N ILE A 93 19.10 -17.57 -25.61
CA ILE A 93 19.12 -17.76 -24.15
C ILE A 93 18.97 -16.42 -23.47
N SER A 94 19.68 -15.38 -23.96
CA SER A 94 19.54 -14.02 -23.46
C SER A 94 18.10 -13.51 -23.56
N ALA A 95 17.44 -13.69 -24.73
CA ALA A 95 16.06 -13.27 -24.91
C ALA A 95 15.08 -14.02 -23.99
N ILE A 96 15.25 -15.33 -23.83
CA ILE A 96 14.42 -16.14 -22.91
C ILE A 96 14.59 -15.67 -21.48
N LEU A 97 15.79 -15.48 -20.99
CA LEU A 97 16.06 -15.05 -19.61
C LEU A 97 15.50 -13.65 -19.35
N CYS A 98 15.70 -12.70 -20.27
CA CYS A 98 15.08 -11.37 -20.15
C CYS A 98 13.55 -11.45 -20.14
N THR A 99 12.95 -12.31 -20.97
CA THR A 99 11.49 -12.52 -20.99
C THR A 99 11.02 -13.12 -19.66
N CYS A 100 11.73 -14.10 -19.10
CA CYS A 100 11.41 -14.64 -17.78
C CYS A 100 11.49 -13.55 -16.69
N GLY A 101 12.53 -12.72 -16.70
CA GLY A 101 12.66 -11.58 -15.77
C GLY A 101 11.52 -10.59 -15.91
N ALA A 102 11.11 -10.26 -17.14
CA ALA A 102 9.98 -9.37 -17.41
C ALA A 102 8.65 -9.96 -16.92
N VAL A 103 8.42 -11.26 -17.14
CA VAL A 103 7.21 -11.95 -16.66
C VAL A 103 7.14 -11.98 -15.14
N ILE A 104 8.27 -12.26 -14.46
CA ILE A 104 8.35 -12.23 -13.00
C ILE A 104 8.01 -10.82 -12.50
N ALA A 105 8.63 -9.77 -13.06
CA ALA A 105 8.39 -8.38 -12.69
C ALA A 105 6.91 -7.99 -12.92
N LEU A 106 6.33 -8.38 -14.05
CA LEU A 106 4.93 -8.09 -14.36
C LEU A 106 3.98 -8.78 -13.38
N LEU A 107 4.17 -10.07 -13.12
CA LEU A 107 3.26 -10.83 -12.26
C LEU A 107 3.41 -10.45 -10.79
N GLN A 108 4.64 -10.30 -10.29
CA GLN A 108 4.90 -10.05 -8.88
C GLN A 108 4.69 -8.58 -8.50
N PHE A 109 5.29 -7.64 -9.24
CA PHE A 109 5.21 -6.21 -8.95
C PHE A 109 4.12 -5.48 -9.76
N GLY A 110 4.00 -5.76 -11.05
CA GLY A 110 3.00 -5.09 -11.89
C GLY A 110 1.56 -5.44 -11.53
N MET A 111 1.32 -6.70 -11.17
CA MET A 111 -0.02 -7.25 -10.89
C MET A 111 -0.20 -7.72 -9.44
N TYR A 112 0.82 -7.64 -8.60
CA TYR A 112 0.79 -8.10 -7.20
C TYR A 112 0.27 -9.54 -7.03
N LYS A 113 0.64 -10.45 -7.98
CA LYS A 113 0.30 -11.87 -7.88
C LYS A 113 1.25 -12.61 -6.94
N LYS A 114 0.76 -13.67 -6.29
CA LYS A 114 1.53 -14.58 -5.42
C LYS A 114 2.41 -15.54 -6.24
N PHE A 115 3.04 -15.05 -7.33
CA PHE A 115 3.71 -15.91 -8.34
C PHE A 115 5.00 -16.54 -7.83
N MET A 116 5.78 -15.79 -7.04
CA MET A 116 7.08 -16.21 -6.53
C MET A 116 7.01 -16.82 -5.13
N ASP A 117 5.87 -16.82 -4.45
CA ASP A 117 5.69 -17.23 -3.05
C ASP A 117 6.32 -18.58 -2.74
N ARG A 118 6.10 -19.58 -3.61
CA ARG A 118 6.64 -20.95 -3.45
C ARG A 118 8.18 -21.07 -3.32
N PHE A 119 8.91 -20.00 -3.64
CA PHE A 119 10.37 -19.97 -3.52
C PHE A 119 10.86 -19.33 -2.23
N PHE A 120 9.95 -18.84 -1.39
CA PHE A 120 10.25 -18.12 -0.16
C PHE A 120 9.64 -18.81 1.06
N LYS A 121 10.19 -18.49 2.23
CA LYS A 121 9.74 -19.07 3.50
C LYS A 121 8.32 -18.58 3.81
N LYS A 122 7.48 -19.51 4.26
CA LYS A 122 6.14 -19.27 4.75
C LYS A 122 6.17 -18.62 6.13
N ALA A 123 5.23 -17.70 6.37
CA ALA A 123 4.93 -17.09 7.65
C ALA A 123 3.42 -17.03 7.87
N THR A 124 3.00 -16.65 9.07
CA THR A 124 1.62 -16.34 9.41
C THR A 124 1.50 -14.84 9.56
N GLY A 125 0.64 -14.22 8.78
CA GLY A 125 0.26 -12.81 8.91
C GLY A 125 -1.07 -12.69 9.65
N HIS A 126 -1.39 -11.47 10.10
CA HIS A 126 -2.57 -11.21 10.94
C HIS A 126 -3.32 -9.97 10.45
N ASN A 127 -4.64 -10.06 10.44
CA ASN A 127 -5.54 -8.91 10.28
C ASN A 127 -6.37 -8.75 11.56
N MET A 128 -6.86 -7.55 11.81
CA MET A 128 -7.89 -7.30 12.81
C MET A 128 -9.11 -6.69 12.13
N MET A 129 -10.31 -7.16 12.48
CA MET A 129 -11.56 -6.53 12.10
C MET A 129 -12.41 -6.27 13.33
N ALA A 130 -13.03 -5.10 13.39
CA ALA A 130 -14.00 -4.74 14.42
C ALA A 130 -15.22 -4.08 13.81
N ILE A 131 -16.39 -4.31 14.43
CA ILE A 131 -17.67 -3.75 14.00
C ILE A 131 -18.41 -3.14 15.20
N LYS A 132 -18.81 -1.88 15.05
CA LYS A 132 -19.69 -1.16 15.96
C LYS A 132 -21.05 -0.96 15.30
N LYS A 133 -22.06 -1.59 15.87
CA LYS A 133 -23.43 -1.54 15.35
C LYS A 133 -24.12 -0.22 15.71
N PRO A 134 -25.03 0.29 14.86
CA PRO A 134 -25.86 1.42 15.21
C PRO A 134 -26.96 0.99 16.20
N LYS A 135 -27.59 1.99 16.84
CA LYS A 135 -28.70 1.78 17.75
C LYS A 135 -29.96 1.26 17.05
N GLY A 136 -30.19 1.70 15.81
CA GLY A 136 -31.33 1.32 15.00
C GLY A 136 -31.00 0.22 13.99
N GLU A 137 -31.77 0.17 12.91
CA GLU A 137 -31.54 -0.76 11.81
C GLU A 137 -30.32 -0.34 10.98
N VAL A 138 -29.44 -1.29 10.66
CA VAL A 138 -28.31 -1.04 9.75
C VAL A 138 -28.85 -0.76 8.35
N LYS A 139 -28.65 0.46 7.86
CA LYS A 139 -29.04 0.87 6.49
C LYS A 139 -27.87 1.05 5.56
N GLN A 140 -26.68 1.23 6.12
CA GLN A 140 -25.43 1.38 5.40
C GLN A 140 -24.26 1.04 6.30
N ARG A 141 -23.10 0.79 5.70
CA ARG A 141 -21.90 0.40 6.40
C ARG A 141 -20.70 1.16 5.86
N ILE A 142 -19.83 1.61 6.77
CA ILE A 142 -18.55 2.20 6.45
C ILE A 142 -17.43 1.44 7.16
N PHE A 143 -16.41 1.04 6.43
CA PHE A 143 -15.17 0.54 7.02
C PHE A 143 -14.05 1.56 6.83
N PHE A 144 -13.25 1.73 7.89
CA PHE A 144 -11.97 2.45 7.85
C PHE A 144 -10.84 1.42 7.89
N ASN A 145 -9.88 1.53 6.99
CA ASN A 145 -8.78 0.58 6.86
C ASN A 145 -7.44 1.30 6.86
N GLY A 146 -6.45 0.66 7.48
CA GLY A 146 -5.03 0.93 7.37
C GLY A 146 -4.26 -0.36 7.59
N HIS A 147 -2.94 -0.35 7.35
CA HIS A 147 -2.09 -1.51 7.63
C HIS A 147 -1.13 -1.23 8.80
N CYS A 148 -0.94 -2.23 9.66
CA CYS A 148 -0.14 -2.07 10.86
C CYS A 148 1.31 -2.56 10.72
N ASP A 149 1.63 -3.30 9.66
CA ASP A 149 2.98 -3.72 9.38
C ASP A 149 3.87 -2.56 8.89
N ALA A 150 5.16 -2.76 8.94
CA ALA A 150 6.17 -1.79 8.54
C ALA A 150 7.21 -2.43 7.64
N VAL A 151 7.66 -1.67 6.64
CA VAL A 151 8.54 -2.12 5.58
C VAL A 151 10.00 -2.28 6.03
N TRP A 152 10.78 -3.01 5.24
CA TRP A 152 12.23 -2.98 5.27
C TRP A 152 12.78 -1.71 4.62
N GLU A 153 13.80 -1.11 5.25
CA GLU A 153 14.38 0.15 4.77
C GLU A 153 14.87 0.07 3.32
N TRP A 154 14.62 1.14 2.57
CA TRP A 154 15.16 1.35 1.23
C TRP A 154 16.43 2.22 1.27
N PRO A 155 17.64 1.62 1.23
CA PRO A 155 18.89 2.36 1.38
C PRO A 155 19.11 3.43 0.32
N VAL A 156 18.70 3.17 -0.94
CA VAL A 156 18.81 4.16 -2.01
C VAL A 156 17.94 5.38 -1.73
N ASN A 157 16.71 5.18 -1.24
CA ASN A 157 15.81 6.26 -0.85
C ASN A 157 16.38 7.03 0.36
N TYR A 158 16.87 6.31 1.36
CA TYR A 158 17.46 6.91 2.56
C TYR A 158 18.66 7.82 2.24
N HIS A 159 19.59 7.36 1.38
CA HIS A 159 20.83 8.09 1.10
C HIS A 159 20.71 9.14 0.01
N PHE A 160 19.85 8.91 -1.00
CA PHE A 160 19.80 9.70 -2.24
C PHE A 160 18.43 10.29 -2.57
N GLY A 161 17.38 9.91 -1.80
CA GLY A 161 16.01 10.40 -1.96
C GLY A 161 15.21 9.72 -3.07
N GLY A 162 13.89 9.99 -3.10
CA GLY A 162 12.91 9.31 -3.95
C GLY A 162 13.17 9.45 -5.45
N VAL A 163 13.69 10.58 -5.91
CA VAL A 163 14.04 10.78 -7.32
C VAL A 163 15.16 9.83 -7.75
N ALA A 164 16.18 9.65 -6.92
CA ALA A 164 17.29 8.73 -7.21
C ALA A 164 16.82 7.27 -7.16
N PHE A 165 15.93 6.92 -6.22
CA PHE A 165 15.31 5.61 -6.11
C PHE A 165 14.51 5.27 -7.38
N GLU A 166 13.61 6.16 -7.82
CA GLU A 166 12.85 5.96 -9.06
C GLU A 166 13.76 5.83 -10.30
N ALA A 167 14.75 6.73 -10.42
CA ALA A 167 15.69 6.69 -11.53
C ALA A 167 16.46 5.36 -11.57
N HIS A 168 16.84 4.84 -10.39
CA HIS A 168 17.52 3.56 -10.28
C HIS A 168 16.63 2.40 -10.77
N ALA A 169 15.38 2.34 -10.31
CA ALA A 169 14.41 1.33 -10.75
C ALA A 169 14.15 1.40 -12.26
N VAL A 170 13.93 2.61 -12.81
CA VAL A 170 13.72 2.83 -14.24
C VAL A 170 14.91 2.37 -15.07
N LEU A 171 16.14 2.65 -14.64
CA LEU A 171 17.35 2.21 -15.33
C LEU A 171 17.53 0.69 -15.28
N GLY A 172 17.11 0.02 -14.19
CA GLY A 172 17.05 -1.44 -14.11
C GLY A 172 16.10 -2.03 -15.16
N PHE A 173 14.87 -1.52 -15.26
CA PHE A 173 13.91 -1.93 -16.29
C PHE A 173 14.41 -1.60 -17.70
N ALA A 174 15.03 -0.44 -17.92
CA ALA A 174 15.64 -0.09 -19.18
C ALA A 174 16.72 -1.08 -19.60
N GLY A 175 17.56 -1.54 -18.66
CA GLY A 175 18.57 -2.57 -18.90
C GLY A 175 17.97 -3.91 -19.33
N LEU A 176 16.87 -4.33 -18.68
CA LEU A 176 16.14 -5.53 -19.06
C LEU A 176 15.60 -5.45 -20.50
N PHE A 177 14.84 -4.41 -20.82
CA PHE A 177 14.21 -4.26 -22.14
C PHE A 177 15.24 -3.97 -23.24
N TYR A 178 16.31 -3.24 -22.93
CA TYR A 178 17.43 -3.03 -23.85
C TYR A 178 18.09 -4.36 -24.22
N THR A 179 18.43 -5.18 -23.23
CA THR A 179 19.08 -6.48 -23.45
C THR A 179 18.18 -7.44 -24.23
N LEU A 180 16.89 -7.46 -23.91
CA LEU A 180 15.90 -8.22 -24.69
C LEU A 180 15.87 -7.76 -26.15
N GLY A 181 15.79 -6.44 -26.38
CA GLY A 181 15.72 -5.85 -27.72
C GLY A 181 16.96 -6.17 -28.57
N ILE A 182 18.17 -6.02 -28.01
CA ILE A 182 19.39 -6.32 -28.78
C ILE A 182 19.54 -7.83 -29.04
N SER A 183 19.06 -8.69 -28.14
CA SER A 183 19.07 -10.13 -28.32
C SER A 183 18.16 -10.55 -29.48
N ILE A 184 16.94 -10.03 -29.54
CA ILE A 184 16.01 -10.26 -30.65
C ILE A 184 16.60 -9.71 -31.96
N ALA A 185 17.14 -8.49 -31.93
CA ALA A 185 17.78 -7.90 -33.12
C ALA A 185 18.94 -8.73 -33.64
N SER A 186 19.74 -9.32 -32.73
CA SER A 186 20.86 -10.21 -33.10
C SER A 186 20.34 -11.49 -33.77
N ILE A 187 19.31 -12.14 -33.23
CA ILE A 187 18.70 -13.34 -33.81
C ILE A 187 18.19 -13.05 -35.22
N ILE A 188 17.45 -11.97 -35.40
CA ILE A 188 16.86 -11.59 -36.71
C ILE A 188 17.99 -11.29 -37.71
N LYS A 189 18.99 -10.50 -37.34
CA LYS A 189 20.06 -10.08 -38.22
C LYS A 189 20.99 -11.22 -38.61
N ASN A 190 21.26 -12.13 -37.68
CA ASN A 190 22.12 -13.29 -37.92
C ASN A 190 21.43 -14.42 -38.68
N GLY A 191 20.07 -14.43 -38.67
CA GLY A 191 19.30 -15.59 -39.14
C GLY A 191 19.56 -16.87 -38.34
N SER A 192 20.08 -16.73 -37.12
CA SER A 192 20.45 -17.81 -36.23
C SER A 192 20.16 -17.46 -34.77
N ILE A 193 19.70 -18.45 -34.01
CA ILE A 193 19.44 -18.33 -32.58
C ILE A 193 20.72 -18.50 -31.74
N LEU A 194 21.81 -19.02 -32.34
CA LEU A 194 23.10 -19.21 -31.76
C LEU A 194 24.18 -18.36 -32.49
N GLY A 195 25.29 -18.12 -31.81
CA GLY A 195 26.39 -17.28 -32.29
C GLY A 195 26.31 -15.84 -31.78
N GLY A 196 27.46 -15.18 -31.77
CA GLY A 196 27.59 -13.80 -31.31
C GLY A 196 27.07 -12.77 -32.30
N PRO A 197 27.15 -11.48 -31.96
CA PRO A 197 26.71 -10.39 -32.84
C PRO A 197 27.50 -10.37 -34.14
N SER A 198 26.78 -10.42 -35.29
CA SER A 198 27.39 -10.55 -36.64
C SER A 198 27.79 -9.20 -37.23
N THR A 199 27.46 -8.08 -36.62
CA THR A 199 27.78 -6.74 -37.13
C THR A 199 28.45 -5.89 -36.07
N LEU A 200 29.26 -4.92 -36.52
CA LEU A 200 29.90 -3.95 -35.63
C LEU A 200 28.87 -3.18 -34.78
N LEU A 201 27.69 -2.89 -35.37
CA LEU A 201 26.60 -2.20 -34.65
C LEU A 201 26.10 -3.05 -33.48
N LEU A 202 25.76 -4.32 -33.69
CA LEU A 202 25.29 -5.24 -32.67
C LEU A 202 26.37 -5.45 -31.58
N THR A 203 27.65 -5.54 -31.98
CA THR A 203 28.78 -5.62 -31.05
C THR A 203 28.82 -4.36 -30.16
N LYS A 204 28.72 -3.16 -30.73
CA LYS A 204 28.70 -1.91 -29.96
C LYS A 204 27.49 -1.84 -29.03
N MET A 205 26.32 -2.23 -29.51
CA MET A 205 25.10 -2.28 -28.68
C MET A 205 25.28 -3.24 -27.50
N GLY A 206 25.89 -4.41 -27.69
CA GLY A 206 26.22 -5.33 -26.60
C GLY A 206 27.16 -4.68 -25.56
N VAL A 207 28.16 -3.94 -26.01
CA VAL A 207 29.06 -3.18 -25.10
C VAL A 207 28.29 -2.09 -24.34
N TYR A 208 27.42 -1.35 -25.03
CA TYR A 208 26.59 -0.31 -24.37
C TYR A 208 25.63 -0.91 -23.33
N GLY A 209 25.17 -2.14 -23.53
CA GLY A 209 24.38 -2.89 -22.54
C GLY A 209 25.08 -3.03 -21.19
N LEU A 210 26.41 -3.05 -21.15
CA LEU A 210 27.18 -3.14 -19.91
C LEU A 210 27.03 -1.88 -19.03
N ALA A 211 26.62 -0.74 -19.60
CA ALA A 211 26.35 0.46 -18.83
C ALA A 211 25.17 0.29 -17.83
N PHE A 212 24.31 -0.69 -18.04
CA PHE A 212 23.21 -1.01 -17.11
C PHE A 212 23.67 -1.88 -15.92
N VAL A 213 24.84 -2.51 -15.98
CA VAL A 213 25.33 -3.44 -14.94
C VAL A 213 25.36 -2.81 -13.54
N PRO A 214 25.86 -1.57 -13.33
CA PRO A 214 25.85 -0.94 -12.01
C PRO A 214 24.44 -0.79 -11.43
N PHE A 215 23.47 -0.42 -12.27
CA PHE A 215 22.08 -0.27 -11.86
C PHE A 215 21.42 -1.62 -11.55
N LEU A 216 21.68 -2.64 -12.37
CA LEU A 216 21.19 -3.99 -12.12
C LEU A 216 21.78 -4.57 -10.82
N ILE A 217 23.08 -4.41 -10.59
CA ILE A 217 23.69 -4.84 -9.32
C ILE A 217 23.10 -4.06 -8.14
N GLY A 218 22.88 -2.75 -8.30
CA GLY A 218 22.29 -1.92 -7.26
C GLY A 218 20.89 -2.38 -6.84
N LEU A 219 20.11 -3.01 -7.72
CA LEU A 219 18.79 -3.56 -7.37
C LEU A 219 18.85 -4.69 -6.34
N TYR A 220 19.98 -5.38 -6.18
CA TYR A 220 20.13 -6.35 -5.07
C TYR A 220 20.16 -5.67 -3.70
N PHE A 221 20.41 -4.37 -3.65
CA PHE A 221 20.50 -3.56 -2.43
C PHE A 221 19.34 -2.56 -2.34
N LEU A 222 18.25 -2.81 -3.09
CA LEU A 222 17.10 -1.92 -3.13
C LEU A 222 16.41 -1.83 -1.77
N TRP A 223 16.42 -2.91 -1.00
CA TRP A 223 15.85 -3.04 0.33
C TRP A 223 16.84 -3.74 1.28
N ASN A 224 16.72 -3.44 2.57
CA ASN A 224 17.58 -3.98 3.63
C ASN A 224 16.76 -4.81 4.61
N GLU A 225 16.72 -6.13 4.43
CA GLU A 225 15.93 -7.05 5.26
C GLU A 225 16.36 -7.08 6.75
N HIS A 226 17.52 -6.49 7.09
CA HIS A 226 18.02 -6.42 8.46
C HIS A 226 17.59 -5.15 9.19
N HIS A 227 16.90 -4.22 8.51
CA HIS A 227 16.44 -2.98 9.10
C HIS A 227 14.98 -2.73 8.77
N ILE A 228 14.11 -2.90 9.78
CA ILE A 228 12.68 -2.62 9.70
C ILE A 228 12.49 -1.19 10.19
N VAL A 229 11.80 -0.35 9.41
CA VAL A 229 11.47 1.03 9.79
C VAL A 229 10.45 1.07 10.93
N ASP A 230 10.16 2.25 11.47
CA ASP A 230 9.12 2.37 12.50
C ASP A 230 7.71 2.39 11.89
N GLY A 231 7.57 2.84 10.64
CA GLY A 231 6.28 2.88 9.96
C GLY A 231 5.27 3.76 10.69
N ALA A 232 5.71 4.94 11.13
CA ALA A 232 4.85 5.86 11.87
C ALA A 232 3.82 6.51 10.94
N ASN A 233 4.29 7.10 9.84
CA ASN A 233 3.42 7.62 8.79
C ASN A 233 2.88 6.50 7.91
N ASP A 234 3.71 5.54 7.58
CA ASP A 234 3.45 4.41 6.71
C ASP A 234 3.52 3.09 7.52
N ASN A 235 2.39 2.65 8.14
CA ASN A 235 1.06 3.26 7.99
C ASN A 235 0.23 3.23 9.29
N LEU A 236 0.86 3.48 10.45
CA LEU A 236 0.10 3.62 11.68
C LEU A 236 -0.88 4.80 11.61
N THR A 237 -0.54 5.90 10.87
CA THR A 237 -1.48 7.01 10.67
C THR A 237 -2.78 6.56 9.98
N GLY A 238 -2.72 5.62 9.05
CA GLY A 238 -3.90 5.06 8.40
C GLY A 238 -4.73 4.19 9.34
N CYS A 239 -4.08 3.37 10.17
CA CYS A 239 -4.75 2.56 11.19
C CYS A 239 -5.55 3.43 12.16
N GLU A 240 -4.94 4.53 12.60
CA GLU A 240 -5.53 5.41 13.59
C GLU A 240 -6.81 6.14 13.11
N MET A 241 -7.04 6.28 11.80
CA MET A 241 -8.24 6.99 11.33
C MET A 241 -9.54 6.33 11.78
N GLY A 242 -9.62 5.00 11.67
CA GLY A 242 -10.79 4.26 12.13
C GLY A 242 -10.90 4.19 13.66
N ILE A 243 -9.77 3.95 14.33
CA ILE A 243 -9.70 3.87 15.79
C ILE A 243 -10.09 5.20 16.43
N ALA A 244 -9.60 6.33 15.91
CA ALA A 244 -9.94 7.67 16.40
C ALA A 244 -11.43 8.01 16.19
N VAL A 245 -12.04 7.54 15.11
CA VAL A 245 -13.49 7.67 14.88
C VAL A 245 -14.26 6.92 15.97
N LEU A 246 -13.92 5.65 16.25
CA LEU A 246 -14.56 4.85 17.29
C LEU A 246 -14.39 5.47 18.68
N LYS A 247 -13.17 5.89 19.01
CA LYS A 247 -12.85 6.59 20.25
C LYS A 247 -13.70 7.85 20.44
N ALA A 248 -13.77 8.69 19.41
CA ALA A 248 -14.52 9.94 19.51
C ALA A 248 -16.02 9.72 19.74
N LEU A 249 -16.61 8.70 19.11
CA LEU A 249 -17.99 8.28 19.35
C LEU A 249 -18.17 7.77 20.78
N HIS A 250 -17.25 6.95 21.26
CA HIS A 250 -17.26 6.38 22.60
C HIS A 250 -17.17 7.46 23.68
N ASP A 251 -16.15 8.33 23.60
CA ASP A 251 -15.88 9.36 24.60
C ASP A 251 -17.02 10.37 24.78
N GLU A 252 -17.77 10.63 23.72
CA GLU A 252 -18.92 11.53 23.72
C GLU A 252 -20.26 10.81 23.92
N GLY A 253 -20.25 9.48 24.08
CA GLY A 253 -21.45 8.65 24.22
C GLY A 253 -22.42 8.78 23.04
N ILE A 254 -21.87 8.94 21.83
CA ILE A 254 -22.66 9.10 20.60
C ILE A 254 -22.93 7.72 20.00
N GLU A 255 -24.18 7.36 19.88
CA GLU A 255 -24.66 6.20 19.15
C GLU A 255 -25.25 6.63 17.81
N LEU A 256 -24.83 5.98 16.73
CA LEU A 256 -25.38 6.20 15.40
C LEU A 256 -26.75 5.52 15.28
N GLU A 257 -27.63 6.05 14.45
CA GLU A 257 -28.98 5.49 14.27
C GLU A 257 -29.04 4.44 13.16
N ASN A 258 -28.24 4.62 12.07
CA ASN A 258 -28.41 3.84 10.86
C ASN A 258 -27.11 3.31 10.25
N THR A 259 -25.96 3.82 10.67
CA THR A 259 -24.67 3.51 10.06
C THR A 259 -23.88 2.56 10.95
N GLU A 260 -23.55 1.38 10.41
CA GLU A 260 -22.60 0.46 11.03
C GLU A 260 -21.18 0.91 10.69
N VAL A 261 -20.33 1.01 11.71
CA VAL A 261 -18.92 1.41 11.57
C VAL A 261 -18.02 0.23 11.78
N GLY A 262 -17.21 -0.10 10.79
CA GLY A 262 -16.17 -1.11 10.91
C GLY A 262 -14.77 -0.52 10.84
N VAL A 263 -13.82 -1.25 11.40
CA VAL A 263 -12.38 -1.00 11.27
C VAL A 263 -11.73 -2.28 10.79
N ILE A 264 -10.86 -2.17 9.78
CA ILE A 264 -10.05 -3.27 9.28
C ILE A 264 -8.58 -2.82 9.39
N ILE A 265 -7.81 -3.48 10.24
CA ILE A 265 -6.36 -3.31 10.32
C ILE A 265 -5.73 -4.49 9.60
N CYS A 266 -5.11 -4.22 8.47
CA CYS A 266 -4.41 -5.24 7.69
C CYS A 266 -2.97 -5.39 8.18
N GLY A 267 -2.48 -6.63 8.23
CA GLY A 267 -1.07 -6.89 8.29
C GLY A 267 -0.49 -7.20 6.92
N SER A 268 0.83 -7.17 6.83
CA SER A 268 1.58 -7.64 5.65
C SER A 268 1.16 -6.99 4.32
N GLU A 269 0.79 -5.71 4.37
CA GLU A 269 0.57 -4.88 3.19
C GLU A 269 1.86 -4.75 2.39
N GLU A 270 2.96 -4.46 3.08
CA GLU A 270 4.31 -4.27 2.57
C GLU A 270 4.93 -5.52 1.92
N ALA A 271 4.33 -6.67 2.20
CA ALA A 271 4.63 -7.93 1.50
C ALA A 271 3.81 -8.12 0.20
N GLY A 272 3.13 -7.07 -0.27
CA GLY A 272 2.33 -7.04 -1.50
C GLY A 272 0.85 -7.28 -1.29
N LEU A 273 0.23 -6.52 -0.38
CA LEU A 273 -1.20 -6.52 -0.05
C LEU A 273 -1.68 -7.88 0.49
N ARG A 274 -0.86 -8.56 1.32
CA ARG A 274 -1.18 -9.95 1.72
C ARG A 274 -2.40 -10.01 2.63
N GLY A 275 -2.46 -9.11 3.63
CA GLY A 275 -3.57 -9.05 4.57
C GLY A 275 -4.88 -8.66 3.93
N SER A 276 -4.91 -7.56 3.21
CA SER A 276 -6.14 -7.09 2.54
C SER A 276 -6.67 -8.08 1.49
N LYS A 277 -5.78 -8.78 0.77
CA LYS A 277 -6.20 -9.87 -0.13
C LYS A 277 -6.76 -11.06 0.62
N ALA A 278 -6.16 -11.44 1.75
CA ALA A 278 -6.65 -12.53 2.57
C ALA A 278 -8.01 -12.20 3.17
N TRP A 279 -8.16 -10.99 3.72
CA TRP A 279 -9.43 -10.50 4.24
C TRP A 279 -10.51 -10.46 3.16
N ALA A 280 -10.21 -9.89 1.99
CA ALA A 280 -11.17 -9.79 0.89
C ALA A 280 -11.57 -11.17 0.33
N GLU A 281 -10.72 -12.17 0.41
CA GLU A 281 -11.04 -13.56 0.03
C GLU A 281 -11.88 -14.25 1.11
N ALA A 282 -11.54 -14.10 2.39
CA ALA A 282 -12.27 -14.70 3.51
C ALA A 282 -13.70 -14.16 3.61
N HIS A 283 -13.89 -12.86 3.44
CA HIS A 283 -15.19 -12.18 3.55
C HIS A 283 -15.91 -12.00 2.20
N LYS A 284 -15.50 -12.76 1.19
CA LYS A 284 -16.10 -12.66 -0.14
C LYS A 284 -17.59 -12.98 -0.11
N GLY A 285 -18.41 -12.00 -0.49
CA GLY A 285 -19.88 -12.12 -0.48
C GLY A 285 -20.52 -11.70 0.83
N GLU A 286 -19.73 -11.37 1.86
CA GLU A 286 -20.20 -10.73 3.07
C GLU A 286 -20.38 -9.23 2.88
N PHE A 287 -21.08 -8.57 3.82
CA PHE A 287 -21.29 -7.12 3.81
C PHE A 287 -21.95 -6.54 2.53
N GLN A 288 -22.81 -7.38 1.86
CA GLN A 288 -23.57 -6.99 0.67
C GLN A 288 -25.06 -6.77 0.96
N ASP A 289 -25.48 -6.95 2.20
CA ASP A 289 -26.85 -6.78 2.68
C ASP A 289 -27.31 -5.32 2.66
N VAL A 290 -26.38 -4.39 2.86
CA VAL A 290 -26.59 -2.94 2.77
C VAL A 290 -25.47 -2.29 1.96
N PRO A 291 -25.68 -1.05 1.45
CA PRO A 291 -24.60 -0.29 0.80
C PRO A 291 -23.38 -0.17 1.72
N THR A 292 -22.25 -0.71 1.31
CA THR A 292 -21.03 -0.77 2.10
C THR A 292 -19.87 -0.14 1.33
N ILE A 293 -19.07 0.71 1.98
CA ILE A 293 -17.84 1.31 1.43
C ILE A 293 -16.69 1.11 2.41
N ILE A 294 -15.52 0.76 1.88
CA ILE A 294 -14.26 0.69 2.61
C ILE A 294 -13.41 1.91 2.22
N TYR A 295 -13.00 2.72 3.19
CA TYR A 295 -11.98 3.75 3.00
C TYR A 295 -10.65 3.23 3.48
N SER A 296 -9.69 3.12 2.57
CA SER A 296 -8.32 2.69 2.87
C SER A 296 -7.40 3.91 2.92
N TYR A 297 -6.78 4.11 4.06
CA TYR A 297 -5.87 5.21 4.33
C TYR A 297 -4.43 4.72 4.28
N ASP A 298 -3.59 5.52 3.62
CA ASP A 298 -2.19 5.17 3.47
C ASP A 298 -1.31 6.42 3.53
N THR A 299 -0.46 6.49 4.55
CA THR A 299 0.51 7.55 4.78
C THR A 299 -0.12 8.94 4.90
N MET A 300 -0.80 9.23 6.03
CA MET A 300 -1.48 10.50 6.30
C MET A 300 -0.53 11.54 6.89
N HIS A 301 0.46 11.99 6.12
CA HIS A 301 1.51 12.89 6.61
C HIS A 301 1.30 14.36 6.21
N ASP A 302 1.49 14.71 4.94
CA ASP A 302 1.55 16.11 4.52
C ASP A 302 0.20 16.61 4.00
N PRO A 303 -0.42 17.61 4.67
CA PRO A 303 -1.74 18.14 4.26
C PRO A 303 -1.79 18.59 2.80
N LYS A 304 -0.70 19.12 2.26
CA LYS A 304 -0.66 19.59 0.85
C LYS A 304 -0.69 18.46 -0.17
N TRP A 305 -0.43 17.21 0.26
CA TRP A 305 -0.44 16.04 -0.60
C TRP A 305 -1.66 15.14 -0.40
N LEU A 306 -2.59 15.52 0.51
CA LEU A 306 -3.82 14.78 0.71
C LEU A 306 -4.58 14.63 -0.61
N MET A 307 -4.93 13.39 -0.95
CA MET A 307 -5.63 13.09 -2.19
C MET A 307 -6.53 11.85 -2.07
N ALA A 308 -7.65 11.88 -2.79
CA ALA A 308 -8.49 10.73 -3.03
C ALA A 308 -8.06 10.04 -4.34
N ASN A 309 -7.76 8.75 -4.28
CA ASN A 309 -7.19 7.98 -5.39
C ASN A 309 -8.27 7.30 -6.21
N TYR A 310 -8.50 7.77 -7.44
CA TYR A 310 -9.48 7.19 -8.38
C TYR A 310 -8.92 6.00 -9.17
N ARG A 311 -7.63 5.73 -9.02
CA ARG A 311 -6.96 4.53 -9.54
C ARG A 311 -5.86 4.10 -8.60
N ASP A 312 -5.65 2.81 -8.54
CA ASP A 312 -4.65 2.15 -7.72
C ASP A 312 -3.90 1.06 -8.51
N LEU A 313 -3.02 0.31 -7.85
CA LEU A 313 -2.20 -0.76 -8.43
C LEU A 313 -1.54 -0.32 -9.73
N ASN A 314 -0.50 0.51 -9.61
CA ASN A 314 0.22 1.04 -10.77
C ASN A 314 -0.73 1.74 -11.79
N GLY A 315 -1.84 2.31 -11.32
CA GLY A 315 -2.86 2.98 -12.12
C GLY A 315 -3.80 2.05 -12.91
N THR A 316 -3.74 0.74 -12.69
CA THR A 316 -4.50 -0.25 -13.48
C THR A 316 -5.91 -0.52 -12.91
N ILE A 317 -6.10 -0.41 -11.60
CA ILE A 317 -7.37 -0.66 -10.92
C ILE A 317 -8.13 0.65 -10.74
N LYS A 318 -9.40 0.68 -11.14
CA LYS A 318 -10.32 1.79 -10.84
C LYS A 318 -10.95 1.54 -9.48
N THR A 319 -10.78 2.47 -8.56
CA THR A 319 -11.40 2.47 -7.24
C THR A 319 -12.86 2.97 -7.32
N ASP A 320 -13.61 2.87 -6.24
CA ASP A 320 -15.00 3.35 -6.22
C ASP A 320 -15.07 4.88 -6.35
N LYS A 321 -15.74 5.35 -7.42
CA LYS A 321 -15.84 6.77 -7.71
C LYS A 321 -16.68 7.50 -6.66
N GLN A 322 -17.80 6.90 -6.21
CA GLN A 322 -18.71 7.53 -5.24
C GLN A 322 -18.02 7.68 -3.89
N ALA A 323 -17.28 6.67 -3.44
CA ALA A 323 -16.47 6.76 -2.23
C ALA A 323 -15.50 7.96 -2.27
N ASN A 324 -14.73 8.05 -3.35
CA ASN A 324 -13.77 9.15 -3.52
C ASN A 324 -14.46 10.52 -3.65
N ASP A 325 -15.58 10.61 -4.36
CA ASP A 325 -16.35 11.87 -4.48
C ASP A 325 -16.91 12.31 -3.12
N ILE A 326 -17.39 11.38 -2.28
CA ILE A 326 -17.86 11.68 -0.92
C ILE A 326 -16.70 12.20 -0.05
N PHE A 327 -15.52 11.58 -0.09
CA PHE A 327 -14.36 12.05 0.66
C PHE A 327 -13.91 13.45 0.22
N MET A 328 -13.85 13.69 -1.11
CA MET A 328 -13.56 15.01 -1.67
C MET A 328 -14.54 16.06 -1.22
N LYS A 329 -15.85 15.74 -1.22
CA LYS A 329 -16.91 16.62 -0.74
C LYS A 329 -16.79 16.92 0.76
N ALA A 330 -16.44 15.92 1.57
CA ALA A 330 -16.20 16.11 3.00
C ALA A 330 -15.03 17.09 3.24
N CYS A 331 -13.94 16.94 2.50
CA CYS A 331 -12.83 17.89 2.55
C CYS A 331 -13.25 19.32 2.12
N GLU A 332 -14.02 19.45 1.03
CA GLU A 332 -14.52 20.75 0.55
C GLU A 332 -15.39 21.45 1.60
N GLU A 333 -16.32 20.73 2.24
CA GLU A 333 -17.19 21.30 3.28
C GLU A 333 -16.43 21.72 4.55
N LEU A 334 -15.22 21.21 4.76
CA LEU A 334 -14.33 21.56 5.89
C LEU A 334 -13.20 22.53 5.51
N ASP A 335 -13.16 23.01 4.27
CA ASP A 335 -12.07 23.84 3.73
C ASP A 335 -10.69 23.15 3.85
N ILE A 336 -10.67 21.81 3.72
CA ILE A 336 -9.46 20.99 3.71
C ILE A 336 -9.01 20.78 2.26
N ALA A 337 -7.75 21.13 1.97
CA ALA A 337 -7.20 20.93 0.64
C ALA A 337 -7.05 19.43 0.34
N CYS A 338 -7.81 18.92 -0.61
CA CYS A 338 -7.71 17.53 -1.08
C CYS A 338 -7.66 17.49 -2.60
N ARG A 339 -6.84 16.61 -3.16
CA ARG A 339 -6.64 16.48 -4.60
C ARG A 339 -7.28 15.20 -5.13
N LYS A 340 -7.71 15.27 -6.37
CA LYS A 340 -8.02 14.09 -7.14
C LYS A 340 -6.73 13.47 -7.63
N GLY A 341 -6.47 12.22 -7.21
CA GLY A 341 -5.20 11.53 -7.46
C GLY A 341 -5.35 10.12 -8.00
N TRP A 342 -4.22 9.48 -8.13
CA TRP A 342 -4.06 8.08 -8.50
C TRP A 342 -2.68 7.57 -8.13
N VAL A 343 -2.54 6.27 -7.85
CA VAL A 343 -1.23 5.62 -7.71
C VAL A 343 -0.62 5.46 -9.10
N PRO A 344 0.48 6.15 -9.42
CA PRO A 344 1.05 6.18 -10.77
C PRO A 344 1.70 4.84 -11.15
N PRO A 345 2.01 4.60 -12.44
CA PRO A 345 2.83 3.47 -12.87
C PRO A 345 4.17 3.43 -12.10
N LEU A 346 4.55 2.25 -11.64
CA LEU A 346 5.68 1.99 -10.73
C LEU A 346 5.51 2.58 -9.31
N GLY A 347 4.37 3.15 -8.99
CA GLY A 347 4.07 3.68 -7.65
C GLY A 347 3.57 2.63 -6.66
N GLY A 348 3.44 1.38 -7.06
CA GLY A 348 2.96 0.32 -6.18
C GLY A 348 1.44 0.19 -6.13
N ALA A 349 0.93 -0.12 -4.97
CA ALA A 349 -0.50 -0.25 -4.68
C ALA A 349 -0.75 0.03 -3.20
N THR A 350 -2.01 0.26 -2.83
CA THR A 350 -2.51 0.29 -1.46
C THR A 350 -3.56 -0.80 -1.24
N ASP A 351 -3.99 -1.04 -0.03
CA ASP A 351 -5.05 -2.01 0.31
C ASP A 351 -6.34 -1.79 -0.48
N THR A 352 -6.62 -0.55 -0.91
CA THR A 352 -7.75 -0.20 -1.78
C THR A 352 -7.80 -1.09 -3.02
N ALA A 353 -6.65 -1.38 -3.62
CA ALA A 353 -6.59 -2.23 -4.82
C ALA A 353 -7.03 -3.66 -4.52
N ALA A 354 -6.62 -4.21 -3.38
CA ALA A 354 -6.98 -5.57 -2.97
C ALA A 354 -8.50 -5.70 -2.68
N PHE A 355 -9.06 -4.76 -1.92
CA PHE A 355 -10.50 -4.72 -1.66
C PHE A 355 -11.31 -4.57 -2.96
N THR A 356 -10.90 -3.65 -3.85
CA THR A 356 -11.56 -3.48 -5.17
C THR A 356 -11.49 -4.77 -6.00
N GLN A 357 -10.33 -5.46 -6.03
CA GLN A 357 -10.19 -6.74 -6.73
C GLN A 357 -11.01 -7.86 -6.09
N GLY A 358 -11.21 -7.81 -4.77
CA GLY A 358 -12.08 -8.72 -4.01
C GLY A 358 -13.58 -8.50 -4.26
N GLY A 359 -13.94 -7.40 -4.94
CA GLY A 359 -15.34 -7.07 -5.27
C GLY A 359 -16.01 -6.12 -4.28
N PHE A 360 -15.24 -5.52 -3.37
CA PHE A 360 -15.73 -4.51 -2.43
C PHE A 360 -15.66 -3.11 -3.07
N ARG A 361 -16.57 -2.23 -2.67
CA ARG A 361 -16.52 -0.82 -3.01
C ARG A 361 -15.50 -0.15 -2.10
N SER A 362 -14.40 0.35 -2.66
CA SER A 362 -13.31 0.91 -1.87
C SER A 362 -12.79 2.22 -2.46
N GLY A 363 -12.61 3.22 -1.59
CA GLY A 363 -11.97 4.50 -1.86
C GLY A 363 -10.59 4.57 -1.19
N GLY A 364 -9.59 5.08 -1.91
CA GLY A 364 -8.23 5.22 -1.38
C GLY A 364 -7.93 6.67 -1.01
N VAL A 365 -7.33 6.87 0.16
CA VAL A 365 -6.88 8.18 0.65
C VAL A 365 -5.40 8.12 0.97
N THR A 366 -4.61 9.02 0.38
CA THR A 366 -3.17 9.11 0.63
C THR A 366 -2.73 10.55 0.89
N GLY A 367 -1.71 10.75 1.70
CA GLY A 367 -1.16 12.07 2.05
C GLY A 367 0.35 12.16 1.80
N LEU A 368 0.88 11.51 0.77
CA LEU A 368 2.30 11.34 0.49
C LEU A 368 2.72 11.89 -0.87
N ASN A 369 3.92 12.46 -0.90
CA ASN A 369 4.72 12.58 -2.12
C ASN A 369 6.18 12.18 -1.81
N HIS A 370 6.53 10.94 -2.09
CA HIS A 370 7.85 10.37 -1.79
C HIS A 370 9.02 11.04 -2.53
N LYS A 371 8.78 11.89 -3.54
CA LYS A 371 9.85 12.57 -4.27
C LYS A 371 10.53 13.69 -3.48
N PRO A 372 9.76 14.65 -2.90
CA PRO A 372 10.34 15.64 -2.01
C PRO A 372 10.50 15.13 -0.57
N GLU A 373 9.67 14.21 -0.13
CA GLU A 373 9.71 13.67 1.22
C GLU A 373 10.76 12.56 1.32
N ASN A 374 11.53 12.55 2.40
CA ASN A 374 12.67 11.65 2.55
C ASN A 374 12.50 10.61 3.66
N TYR A 375 11.29 10.49 4.22
CA TYR A 375 11.00 9.53 5.27
C TYR A 375 10.47 8.19 4.73
N TYR A 376 9.73 8.21 3.62
CA TYR A 376 9.02 7.05 3.06
C TYR A 376 9.94 5.84 2.88
N HIS A 377 9.59 4.73 3.52
CA HIS A 377 10.37 3.48 3.56
C HIS A 377 11.83 3.67 4.06
N THR A 378 12.03 4.58 5.01
CA THR A 378 13.34 4.81 5.61
C THR A 378 13.23 4.91 7.13
N ARG A 379 14.36 4.80 7.83
CA ARG A 379 14.45 5.01 9.29
C ARG A 379 14.08 6.42 9.76
N ARG A 380 13.70 7.31 8.84
CA ARG A 380 13.18 8.65 9.18
C ARG A 380 11.67 8.63 9.38
N ASP A 381 11.00 7.53 9.05
CA ASP A 381 9.57 7.36 9.31
C ASP A 381 9.33 6.94 10.77
N THR A 382 9.45 7.93 11.66
CA THR A 382 9.35 7.78 13.11
C THR A 382 8.25 8.68 13.69
N TYR A 383 7.87 8.43 14.93
CA TYR A 383 6.88 9.26 15.65
C TYR A 383 7.27 10.74 15.76
N ASP A 384 8.57 11.08 15.68
CA ASP A 384 9.05 12.47 15.66
C ASP A 384 8.78 13.19 14.33
N ASN A 385 8.38 12.44 13.30
CA ASN A 385 8.11 12.95 11.94
C ASN A 385 6.63 12.84 11.57
N LEU A 386 5.73 13.05 12.52
CA LEU A 386 4.29 13.06 12.28
C LEU A 386 3.77 14.49 12.08
N SER A 387 2.83 14.65 11.15
CA SER A 387 2.19 15.95 10.88
C SER A 387 0.88 16.08 11.66
N HIS A 388 0.89 16.86 12.75
CA HIS A 388 -0.29 17.14 13.54
C HIS A 388 -1.44 17.66 12.68
N GLN A 389 -1.17 18.63 11.78
CA GLN A 389 -2.18 19.17 10.88
C GLN A 389 -2.71 18.10 9.90
N GLY A 390 -1.82 17.33 9.28
CA GLY A 390 -2.22 16.29 8.31
C GLY A 390 -3.12 15.23 8.94
N ILE A 391 -2.74 14.75 10.12
CA ILE A 391 -3.52 13.78 10.90
C ILE A 391 -4.87 14.37 11.32
N GLY A 392 -4.88 15.58 11.88
CA GLY A 392 -6.10 16.23 12.32
C GLY A 392 -7.07 16.54 11.19
N ASP A 393 -6.58 17.01 10.04
CA ASP A 393 -7.40 17.28 8.87
C ASP A 393 -7.99 15.98 8.28
N CYS A 394 -7.20 14.89 8.24
CA CYS A 394 -7.69 13.60 7.76
C CYS A 394 -8.73 12.98 8.70
N TYR A 395 -8.51 13.05 10.02
CA TYR A 395 -9.51 12.65 11.01
C TYR A 395 -10.81 13.45 10.84
N ALA A 396 -10.73 14.78 10.72
CA ALA A 396 -11.91 15.63 10.55
C ALA A 396 -12.68 15.27 9.27
N ALA A 397 -11.97 15.01 8.16
CA ALA A 397 -12.58 14.57 6.91
C ALA A 397 -13.26 13.20 7.06
N SER A 398 -12.62 12.25 7.76
CA SER A 398 -13.17 10.91 8.03
C SER A 398 -14.44 10.97 8.88
N MET A 399 -14.44 11.82 9.92
CA MET A 399 -15.62 12.06 10.75
C MET A 399 -16.75 12.74 9.96
N LYS A 400 -16.39 13.62 9.02
CA LYS A 400 -17.37 14.28 8.14
C LYS A 400 -17.96 13.29 7.13
N VAL A 401 -17.18 12.37 6.61
CA VAL A 401 -17.68 11.26 5.78
C VAL A 401 -18.69 10.43 6.58
N LEU A 402 -18.36 10.07 7.82
CA LEU A 402 -19.28 9.34 8.69
C LEU A 402 -20.58 10.14 8.94
N GLU A 403 -20.51 11.45 9.15
CA GLU A 403 -21.69 12.33 9.27
C GLU A 403 -22.55 12.27 8.00
N MET A 404 -21.93 12.29 6.82
CA MET A 404 -22.65 12.19 5.55
C MET A 404 -23.32 10.84 5.37
N PHE A 405 -22.65 9.75 5.77
CA PHE A 405 -23.24 8.41 5.78
C PHE A 405 -24.46 8.38 6.70
N GLU A 406 -24.33 8.80 7.95
CA GLU A 406 -25.42 8.80 8.92
C GLU A 406 -26.61 9.65 8.47
N ASN A 407 -26.37 10.67 7.65
CA ASN A 407 -27.42 11.50 7.03
C ASN A 407 -27.93 10.93 5.69
N GLY A 408 -27.52 9.72 5.30
CA GLY A 408 -28.11 8.96 4.19
C GLY A 408 -27.57 9.28 2.80
N ILE A 409 -26.31 9.75 2.68
CA ILE A 409 -25.74 10.12 1.38
C ILE A 409 -25.75 8.98 0.36
N LEU A 410 -25.77 7.72 0.79
CA LEU A 410 -25.85 6.57 -0.09
C LEU A 410 -27.26 6.23 -0.55
N TYR A 411 -28.31 6.81 0.08
CA TYR A 411 -29.72 6.55 -0.31
C TYR A 411 -30.26 7.59 -1.27
N GLU A 412 -29.76 8.82 -1.25
CA GLU A 412 -30.32 9.91 -2.04
C GLU A 412 -30.01 9.80 -3.54
N GLU A 413 -29.01 9.01 -3.93
CA GLU A 413 -28.61 8.82 -5.34
C GLU A 413 -29.43 7.75 -6.09
N GLU A 414 -30.28 6.97 -5.42
CA GLU A 414 -31.16 5.97 -6.07
C GLU A 414 -32.55 6.54 -6.48
N LYS A 415 -32.74 7.85 -6.38
CA LYS A 415 -33.95 8.57 -6.84
C LYS A 415 -33.68 9.38 -8.10
#